data_2854b6b6b435e49264af1348870e78df
#
_entry.id   2854b6b6b435e49264af1348870e78df
#
_cell.length_a   1.000
_cell.length_b   1.000
_cell.length_c   1.000
_cell.angle_alpha   90.00
_cell.angle_beta   90.00
_cell.angle_gamma   90.00
#
_symmetry.space_group_name_H-M   'P 1'
#
loop_
_entity.id
_entity.type
_entity.pdbx_description
1 polymer ?
#
loop_
_entity_poly.entity_id
_entity_poly.type
_entity_poly.pdbx_seq_one_letter_code
_entity_poly.pdbx_strand_id
1 'polypeptide(L)'
;MADQLAAGQVHEAMMTGMDNLYFESAGTILSLVTVGKYLETRSKSKTGGAIEALIDLAPKTATVVAEDGTEATVDVDAILPGQVLRVRPGESIPVDGVVLEGSSAVDESALTGESIPVEKTAGDTVNAATVNRTGSFTFRATRVGADTSLAKIVQLVEDANATKAPIARMADKVAGVFVPVVFMISVVTFVVWMALIGSVNEALTSAVAVLVISCPCALGLATPVAIMVGTGKGAEMGILFKSAEALENLRSVGTVVLDKTGTVTRGKPTVTDIVVATRADGSPAMSEKALLKLAAALERSSEHPLAEAIMAECETRGIVARMVEDFAAVPGRGVTAREGQNAIAAGNVRLMNELGVTVPAGLAEQFAAEGKTPLFFAKNGELAGTVTVADEVKETSAGAIAALRSLGVDVRMLTGDNRVTAEAIARRVGLNSKQVIADVLPADKERHVRELQDAGGKVAMVGDGINDSPALARADVGLAIGTGADIAKEGADVVLMRSDLMDVARAIELSRATIRNIKQDLFWALFYNGIGIPLAAGVFFPLTGWQLSPMFGAAAMSLSSVCVVSNALRLRTFKPKVAK
;
A
#
# COMPACT_ATOMS: atom_id res chain seq x y z
N MET A 1 49.66 -47.16 3.19
CA MET A 1 50.13 -46.81 4.55
C MET A 1 50.46 -48.03 5.39
N ALA A 2 49.54 -48.97 5.64
CA ALA A 2 49.81 -50.18 6.43
C ALA A 2 50.92 -51.04 5.83
N ASP A 3 50.94 -51.30 4.52
CA ASP A 3 51.95 -52.06 3.80
C ASP A 3 53.34 -51.40 3.80
N GLN A 4 53.37 -50.05 3.72
CA GLN A 4 54.62 -49.28 3.81
C GLN A 4 55.18 -49.23 5.22
N LEU A 5 54.33 -49.24 6.26
CA LEU A 5 54.73 -49.33 7.65
C LEU A 5 55.30 -50.76 7.94
N ALA A 6 54.70 -51.83 7.38
CA ALA A 6 55.16 -53.15 7.47
C ALA A 6 56.52 -53.38 6.77
N ALA A 7 56.81 -52.59 5.72
CA ALA A 7 58.10 -52.58 5.02
C ALA A 7 59.18 -51.69 5.67
N GLY A 8 58.89 -51.04 6.81
CA GLY A 8 59.86 -50.19 7.51
C GLY A 8 60.03 -48.77 6.89
N GLN A 9 59.21 -48.42 5.92
CA GLN A 9 59.28 -47.14 5.23
C GLN A 9 58.37 -46.07 5.94
N VAL A 10 58.71 -45.78 7.19
CA VAL A 10 57.89 -44.89 8.04
C VAL A 10 57.70 -43.49 7.43
N HIS A 11 58.74 -42.96 6.79
CA HIS A 11 58.65 -41.62 6.18
C HIS A 11 57.74 -41.58 4.96
N GLU A 12 57.81 -42.56 4.06
CA GLU A 12 56.90 -42.68 2.91
C GLU A 12 55.46 -42.97 3.33
N ALA A 13 55.27 -43.84 4.34
CA ALA A 13 53.96 -44.11 4.90
C ALA A 13 53.34 -42.85 5.56
N MET A 14 54.15 -42.02 6.20
CA MET A 14 53.73 -40.75 6.81
C MET A 14 53.39 -39.72 5.77
N MET A 15 54.19 -39.57 4.70
CA MET A 15 53.89 -38.70 3.57
C MET A 15 52.62 -39.13 2.82
N THR A 16 52.47 -40.42 2.48
CA THR A 16 51.26 -40.95 1.86
C THR A 16 50.03 -40.81 2.76
N GLY A 17 50.20 -40.85 4.08
CA GLY A 17 49.16 -40.61 5.05
C GLY A 17 48.75 -39.13 5.10
N MET A 18 49.72 -38.22 4.99
CA MET A 18 49.45 -36.76 4.96
C MET A 18 48.78 -36.35 3.66
N ASP A 19 49.17 -36.91 2.51
CA ASP A 19 48.56 -36.61 1.19
C ASP A 19 47.08 -37.06 1.09
N ASN A 20 46.65 -38.01 1.94
CA ASN A 20 45.27 -38.47 2.02
C ASN A 20 44.45 -37.77 3.11
N LEU A 21 44.97 -36.75 3.78
CA LEU A 21 44.26 -35.98 4.78
C LEU A 21 43.50 -34.81 4.10
N TYR A 22 42.18 -34.85 4.18
CA TYR A 22 41.28 -33.83 3.59
C TYR A 22 41.24 -32.52 4.35
N PHE A 23 42.22 -32.23 5.23
CA PHE A 23 42.21 -30.99 6.05
C PHE A 23 42.24 -29.73 5.22
N GLU A 24 43.02 -29.67 4.13
CA GLU A 24 43.06 -28.53 3.21
C GLU A 24 41.70 -28.33 2.51
N SER A 25 41.15 -29.40 1.97
CA SER A 25 39.85 -29.37 1.31
C SER A 25 38.74 -28.99 2.28
N ALA A 26 38.72 -29.55 3.47
CA ALA A 26 37.77 -29.20 4.52
C ALA A 26 37.92 -27.73 4.97
N GLY A 27 39.16 -27.27 5.19
CA GLY A 27 39.45 -25.87 5.55
C GLY A 27 39.03 -24.89 4.45
N THR A 28 39.30 -25.22 3.18
CA THR A 28 38.90 -24.43 2.04
C THR A 28 37.37 -24.34 1.87
N ILE A 29 36.68 -25.50 1.99
CA ILE A 29 35.20 -25.54 1.92
C ILE A 29 34.59 -24.69 3.05
N LEU A 30 35.05 -24.87 4.29
CA LEU A 30 34.58 -24.09 5.44
C LEU A 30 34.84 -22.60 5.26
N SER A 31 36.00 -22.21 4.74
CA SER A 31 36.33 -20.83 4.45
C SER A 31 35.42 -20.24 3.37
N LEU A 32 35.21 -20.96 2.26
CA LEU A 32 34.33 -20.52 1.18
C LEU A 32 32.86 -20.41 1.64
N VAL A 33 32.37 -21.37 2.42
CA VAL A 33 31.03 -21.34 3.00
C VAL A 33 30.89 -20.16 3.97
N THR A 34 31.90 -19.91 4.81
CA THR A 34 31.91 -18.78 5.76
C THR A 34 31.93 -17.44 5.03
N VAL A 35 32.76 -17.29 4.00
CA VAL A 35 32.78 -16.09 3.14
C VAL A 35 31.44 -15.92 2.44
N GLY A 36 30.86 -17.00 1.90
CA GLY A 36 29.53 -16.97 1.30
C GLY A 36 28.47 -16.49 2.29
N LYS A 37 28.48 -17.00 3.52
CA LYS A 37 27.56 -16.58 4.60
C LYS A 37 27.80 -15.14 5.06
N TYR A 38 29.03 -14.70 5.11
CA TYR A 38 29.36 -13.32 5.41
C TYR A 38 28.82 -12.37 4.33
N LEU A 39 29.07 -12.67 3.05
CA LEU A 39 28.54 -11.89 1.92
C LEU A 39 27.01 -11.87 1.90
N GLU A 40 26.37 -13.01 2.20
CA GLU A 40 24.93 -13.13 2.36
C GLU A 40 24.42 -12.19 3.46
N THR A 41 24.99 -12.26 4.66
CA THR A 41 24.57 -11.41 5.81
C THR A 41 24.79 -9.93 5.53
N ARG A 42 25.94 -9.58 4.96
CA ARG A 42 26.25 -8.21 4.54
C ARG A 42 25.29 -7.69 3.45
N SER A 43 24.88 -8.56 2.54
CA SER A 43 23.94 -8.19 1.49
C SER A 43 22.52 -8.04 2.03
N LYS A 44 22.11 -8.88 3.00
CA LYS A 44 20.84 -8.73 3.73
C LYS A 44 20.79 -7.41 4.50
N SER A 45 21.84 -7.02 5.20
CA SER A 45 21.86 -5.73 5.91
C SER A 45 21.66 -4.54 4.95
N LYS A 46 22.25 -4.60 3.75
CA LYS A 46 22.01 -3.57 2.73
C LYS A 46 20.57 -3.54 2.20
N THR A 47 19.82 -4.62 2.27
CA THR A 47 18.41 -4.64 1.80
C THR A 47 17.46 -3.95 2.77
N GLY A 48 17.80 -3.87 4.08
CA GLY A 48 17.06 -3.09 5.09
C GLY A 48 17.18 -1.57 4.96
N GLY A 49 18.06 -1.06 4.10
CA GLY A 49 18.36 0.37 3.99
C GLY A 49 17.19 1.27 3.59
N ALA A 50 16.06 0.73 3.10
CA ALA A 50 14.85 1.53 2.89
C ALA A 50 14.16 1.89 4.21
N ILE A 51 14.15 0.97 5.18
CA ILE A 51 13.62 1.20 6.53
C ILE A 51 14.56 2.14 7.30
N GLU A 52 15.88 1.88 7.24
CA GLU A 52 16.89 2.77 7.85
C GLU A 52 16.76 4.19 7.29
N ALA A 53 16.59 4.34 5.97
CA ALA A 53 16.41 5.65 5.34
C ALA A 53 15.13 6.37 5.82
N LEU A 54 14.05 5.64 6.11
CA LEU A 54 12.83 6.22 6.71
C LEU A 54 13.07 6.66 8.17
N ILE A 55 13.76 5.85 8.96
CA ILE A 55 14.11 6.18 10.35
C ILE A 55 15.04 7.40 10.42
N ASP A 56 16.01 7.48 9.53
CA ASP A 56 16.97 8.59 9.46
C ASP A 56 16.36 9.95 9.07
N LEU A 57 15.11 9.97 8.59
CA LEU A 57 14.36 11.20 8.30
C LEU A 57 13.93 11.95 9.58
N ALA A 58 13.74 11.24 10.70
CA ALA A 58 13.40 11.88 11.96
C ALA A 58 14.61 12.59 12.57
N PRO A 59 14.47 13.84 13.04
CA PRO A 59 15.54 14.53 13.76
C PRO A 59 15.74 13.87 15.13
N LYS A 60 16.96 13.94 15.65
CA LYS A 60 17.28 13.39 16.99
C LYS A 60 16.93 14.34 18.13
N THR A 61 16.84 15.63 17.83
CA THR A 61 16.57 16.68 18.81
C THR A 61 15.45 17.59 18.33
N ALA A 62 14.76 18.22 19.24
CA ALA A 62 13.67 19.15 18.98
C ALA A 62 13.74 20.37 19.89
N THR A 63 13.15 21.49 19.48
CA THR A 63 13.05 22.72 20.27
C THR A 63 11.68 22.78 20.93
N VAL A 64 11.64 22.60 22.25
CA VAL A 64 10.42 22.75 23.07
C VAL A 64 10.33 24.20 23.53
N VAL A 65 9.12 24.77 23.51
CA VAL A 65 8.79 26.11 23.98
C VAL A 65 8.03 25.99 25.29
N ALA A 66 8.59 26.53 26.37
CA ALA A 66 7.90 26.57 27.67
C ALA A 66 6.83 27.67 27.73
N GLU A 67 5.96 27.63 28.74
CA GLU A 67 4.87 28.61 28.92
C GLU A 67 5.39 30.07 29.07
N ASP A 68 6.60 30.25 29.56
CA ASP A 68 7.26 31.55 29.67
C ASP A 68 7.91 32.05 28.34
N GLY A 69 7.79 31.26 27.26
CA GLY A 69 8.39 31.53 25.95
C GLY A 69 9.87 31.14 25.83
N THR A 70 10.46 30.53 26.86
CA THR A 70 11.85 30.05 26.78
C THR A 70 11.92 28.80 25.90
N GLU A 71 13.00 28.71 25.11
CA GLU A 71 13.25 27.58 24.22
C GLU A 71 14.35 26.68 24.78
N ALA A 72 14.10 25.39 24.76
CA ALA A 72 15.07 24.36 25.19
C ALA A 72 15.16 23.27 24.09
N THR A 73 16.40 22.89 23.76
CA THR A 73 16.64 21.74 22.89
C THR A 73 16.62 20.47 23.74
N VAL A 74 15.75 19.53 23.36
CA VAL A 74 15.59 18.23 24.04
C VAL A 74 15.76 17.09 23.03
N ASP A 75 16.03 15.89 23.55
CA ASP A 75 15.97 14.68 22.74
C ASP A 75 14.53 14.40 22.32
N VAL A 76 14.30 13.92 21.09
CA VAL A 76 12.95 13.64 20.58
C VAL A 76 12.25 12.57 21.43
N ASP A 77 12.99 11.61 21.97
CA ASP A 77 12.43 10.56 22.83
C ASP A 77 11.95 11.08 24.19
N ALA A 78 12.35 12.30 24.58
CA ALA A 78 11.91 12.94 25.82
C ALA A 78 10.63 13.80 25.65
N ILE A 79 10.12 13.95 24.43
CA ILE A 79 8.94 14.77 24.15
C ILE A 79 7.69 14.05 24.66
N LEU A 80 6.82 14.81 25.34
CA LEU A 80 5.54 14.34 25.85
C LEU A 80 4.37 14.92 25.02
N PRO A 81 3.24 14.18 24.90
CA PRO A 81 2.03 14.72 24.29
C PRO A 81 1.57 16.00 25.01
N GLY A 82 1.13 16.98 24.22
CA GLY A 82 0.67 18.28 24.72
C GLY A 82 1.76 19.36 24.79
N GLN A 83 3.05 19.02 24.73
CA GLN A 83 4.13 20.01 24.67
C GLN A 83 4.08 20.83 23.39
N VAL A 84 4.51 22.10 23.50
CA VAL A 84 4.61 23.02 22.36
C VAL A 84 6.03 22.98 21.82
N LEU A 85 6.15 22.79 20.53
CA LEU A 85 7.44 22.74 19.84
C LEU A 85 7.50 23.83 18.76
N ARG A 86 8.71 24.28 18.47
CA ARG A 86 9.00 25.20 17.35
C ARG A 86 9.81 24.50 16.29
N VAL A 87 9.43 24.75 15.02
CA VAL A 87 10.18 24.28 13.85
C VAL A 87 10.51 25.47 12.97
N ARG A 88 11.81 25.58 12.65
CA ARG A 88 12.36 26.64 11.80
C ARG A 88 12.49 26.18 10.35
N PRO A 89 12.68 27.10 9.39
CA PRO A 89 12.93 26.73 8.00
C PRO A 89 14.14 25.80 7.87
N GLY A 90 13.96 24.70 7.12
CA GLY A 90 14.98 23.68 6.90
C GLY A 90 15.01 22.56 7.94
N GLU A 91 14.30 22.69 9.06
CA GLU A 91 14.24 21.66 10.09
C GLU A 91 13.19 20.59 9.76
N SER A 92 13.49 19.34 10.15
CA SER A 92 12.51 18.24 10.11
C SER A 92 11.60 18.32 11.33
N ILE A 93 10.31 18.00 11.15
CA ILE A 93 9.32 17.96 12.21
C ILE A 93 9.56 16.71 13.06
N PRO A 94 9.76 16.84 14.40
CA PRO A 94 10.21 15.73 15.23
C PRO A 94 9.09 14.72 15.60
N VAL A 95 7.88 15.18 15.78
CA VAL A 95 6.71 14.37 16.21
C VAL A 95 5.44 14.86 15.54
N ASP A 96 4.37 14.06 15.55
CA ASP A 96 3.08 14.49 14.98
C ASP A 96 2.40 15.53 15.90
N GLY A 97 1.73 16.49 15.29
CA GLY A 97 1.05 17.54 16.06
C GLY A 97 0.09 18.39 15.26
N VAL A 98 -0.41 19.44 15.92
CA VAL A 98 -1.32 20.44 15.33
C VAL A 98 -0.68 21.81 15.47
N VAL A 99 -0.62 22.56 14.35
CA VAL A 99 -0.06 23.90 14.30
C VAL A 99 -0.89 24.83 15.18
N LEU A 100 -0.22 25.61 16.05
CA LEU A 100 -0.85 26.59 16.93
C LEU A 100 -0.74 28.00 16.34
N GLU A 101 0.47 28.39 15.93
CA GLU A 101 0.77 29.72 15.43
C GLU A 101 1.80 29.67 14.31
N GLY A 102 1.70 30.60 13.37
CA GLY A 102 2.58 30.69 12.20
C GLY A 102 2.00 29.98 10.99
N SER A 103 2.73 30.04 9.89
CA SER A 103 2.39 29.33 8.65
C SER A 103 3.67 28.96 7.92
N SER A 104 3.64 27.86 7.21
CA SER A 104 4.76 27.41 6.39
C SER A 104 4.34 26.44 5.29
N ALA A 105 5.15 26.37 4.24
CA ALA A 105 5.11 25.27 3.29
C ALA A 105 5.94 24.09 3.82
N VAL A 106 5.30 22.96 4.06
CA VAL A 106 5.90 21.73 4.58
C VAL A 106 6.02 20.71 3.46
N ASP A 107 7.22 20.18 3.28
CA ASP A 107 7.51 19.10 2.34
C ASP A 107 7.20 17.77 2.99
N GLU A 108 6.13 17.15 2.54
CA GLU A 108 5.67 15.84 3.01
C GLU A 108 6.14 14.69 2.10
N SER A 109 7.02 14.96 1.13
CA SER A 109 7.45 13.99 0.11
C SER A 109 8.07 12.71 0.68
N ALA A 110 8.70 12.81 1.85
CA ALA A 110 9.29 11.68 2.55
C ALA A 110 8.26 10.63 2.99
N LEU A 111 7.04 11.06 3.31
CA LEU A 111 5.94 10.18 3.74
C LEU A 111 4.96 9.89 2.59
N THR A 112 4.60 10.94 1.84
CA THR A 112 3.57 10.84 0.80
C THR A 112 4.15 10.56 -0.59
N GLY A 113 5.44 10.87 -0.82
CA GLY A 113 6.07 10.82 -2.14
C GLY A 113 5.64 11.97 -3.07
N GLU A 114 4.89 12.97 -2.58
CA GLU A 114 4.50 14.17 -3.34
C GLU A 114 5.56 15.26 -3.19
N SER A 115 6.09 15.75 -4.32
CA SER A 115 7.19 16.72 -4.32
C SER A 115 6.73 18.17 -4.12
N ILE A 116 5.43 18.44 -4.11
CA ILE A 116 4.88 19.80 -3.94
C ILE A 116 4.66 20.03 -2.45
N PRO A 117 5.33 21.04 -1.83
CA PRO A 117 5.11 21.36 -0.43
C PRO A 117 3.66 21.82 -0.18
N VAL A 118 3.12 21.42 0.96
CA VAL A 118 1.75 21.73 1.39
C VAL A 118 1.79 22.90 2.36
N GLU A 119 0.98 23.94 2.12
CA GLU A 119 0.83 25.03 3.07
C GLU A 119 0.13 24.54 4.34
N LYS A 120 0.73 24.87 5.49
CA LYS A 120 0.19 24.57 6.83
C LYS A 120 -0.01 25.89 7.59
N THR A 121 -1.17 26.00 8.20
CA THR A 121 -1.62 27.14 9.00
C THR A 121 -2.13 26.67 10.36
N ALA A 122 -2.47 27.60 11.24
CA ALA A 122 -3.01 27.26 12.55
C ALA A 122 -4.25 26.34 12.43
N GLY A 123 -4.24 25.24 13.16
CA GLY A 123 -5.25 24.18 13.14
C GLY A 123 -4.91 22.99 12.23
N ASP A 124 -3.94 23.12 11.31
CA ASP A 124 -3.54 22.02 10.44
C ASP A 124 -2.67 21.00 11.16
N THR A 125 -2.76 19.75 10.72
CA THR A 125 -1.92 18.67 11.24
C THR A 125 -0.56 18.64 10.53
N VAL A 126 0.48 18.34 11.29
CA VAL A 126 1.86 18.10 10.81
C VAL A 126 2.34 16.75 11.29
N ASN A 127 3.14 16.08 10.46
CA ASN A 127 3.61 14.72 10.69
C ASN A 127 5.12 14.68 10.90
N ALA A 128 5.58 13.78 11.75
CA ALA A 128 7.01 13.51 11.99
C ALA A 128 7.74 13.21 10.68
N ALA A 129 9.03 13.59 10.60
CA ALA A 129 9.92 13.40 9.45
C ALA A 129 9.57 14.21 8.18
N THR A 130 8.56 15.06 8.20
CA THR A 130 8.33 16.04 7.13
C THR A 130 9.23 17.28 7.35
N VAL A 131 9.55 18.01 6.29
CA VAL A 131 10.54 19.09 6.33
C VAL A 131 9.87 20.45 6.17
N ASN A 132 10.09 21.33 7.13
CA ASN A 132 9.66 22.71 7.06
C ASN A 132 10.49 23.49 6.04
N ARG A 133 9.88 24.09 5.00
CA ARG A 133 10.63 24.73 3.90
C ARG A 133 10.78 26.25 4.04
N THR A 134 9.77 26.96 4.51
CA THR A 134 9.72 28.43 4.41
C THR A 134 9.59 29.13 5.75
N GLY A 135 8.41 29.20 6.33
CA GLY A 135 8.12 29.95 7.56
C GLY A 135 8.60 29.24 8.83
N SER A 136 8.41 29.88 9.98
CA SER A 136 8.55 29.24 11.30
C SER A 136 7.17 29.15 11.92
N PHE A 137 6.88 28.02 12.54
CA PHE A 137 5.62 27.81 13.25
C PHE A 137 5.84 27.09 14.57
N THR A 138 4.88 27.25 15.48
CA THR A 138 4.78 26.43 16.69
C THR A 138 3.62 25.45 16.54
N PHE A 139 3.80 24.26 17.10
CA PHE A 139 2.78 23.23 17.05
C PHE A 139 2.73 22.47 18.38
N ARG A 140 1.58 21.90 18.70
CA ARG A 140 1.39 21.05 19.88
C ARG A 140 1.56 19.59 19.51
N ALA A 141 2.45 18.89 20.21
CA ALA A 141 2.63 17.44 20.05
C ALA A 141 1.35 16.68 20.40
N THR A 142 0.87 15.85 19.49
CA THR A 142 -0.30 15.00 19.67
C THR A 142 0.06 13.52 19.78
N ARG A 143 1.03 13.07 18.99
CA ARG A 143 1.54 11.69 19.00
C ARG A 143 3.07 11.73 19.05
N VAL A 144 3.65 10.92 19.92
CA VAL A 144 5.10 10.89 20.18
C VAL A 144 5.63 9.46 20.19
N GLY A 145 6.93 9.28 20.00
CA GLY A 145 7.59 7.97 20.05
C GLY A 145 6.97 6.96 19.07
N ALA A 146 6.58 5.79 19.57
CA ALA A 146 6.01 4.70 18.77
C ALA A 146 4.64 5.02 18.15
N ASP A 147 3.94 6.06 18.65
CA ASP A 147 2.62 6.44 18.14
C ASP A 147 2.67 7.41 16.97
N THR A 148 3.84 7.93 16.60
CA THR A 148 4.00 8.81 15.44
C THR A 148 3.66 8.11 14.14
N SER A 149 3.22 8.90 13.14
CA SER A 149 2.92 8.39 11.80
C SER A 149 4.11 7.68 11.17
N LEU A 150 5.34 8.22 11.34
CA LEU A 150 6.55 7.58 10.87
C LEU A 150 6.80 6.23 11.55
N ALA A 151 6.71 6.15 12.88
CA ALA A 151 6.92 4.90 13.62
C ALA A 151 5.93 3.81 13.19
N LYS A 152 4.67 4.17 12.93
CA LYS A 152 3.65 3.24 12.40
C LYS A 152 3.96 2.76 10.98
N ILE A 153 4.50 3.64 10.11
CA ILE A 153 4.95 3.24 8.77
C ILE A 153 6.08 2.22 8.89
N VAL A 154 7.09 2.50 9.72
CA VAL A 154 8.22 1.59 9.97
C VAL A 154 7.71 0.24 10.47
N GLN A 155 6.84 0.25 11.48
CA GLN A 155 6.24 -0.98 12.02
C GLN A 155 5.49 -1.80 10.96
N LEU A 156 4.66 -1.15 10.12
CA LEU A 156 3.95 -1.86 9.04
C LEU A 156 4.91 -2.53 8.05
N VAL A 157 6.02 -1.87 7.71
CA VAL A 157 7.02 -2.47 6.81
C VAL A 157 7.77 -3.62 7.49
N GLU A 158 8.05 -3.52 8.79
CA GLU A 158 8.65 -4.60 9.58
C GLU A 158 7.70 -5.80 9.69
N ASP A 159 6.43 -5.57 9.99
CA ASP A 159 5.39 -6.62 10.07
C ASP A 159 5.22 -7.33 8.73
N ALA A 160 5.22 -6.57 7.63
CA ALA A 160 5.18 -7.16 6.29
C ALA A 160 6.38 -8.09 6.03
N ASN A 161 7.57 -7.70 6.48
CA ASN A 161 8.79 -8.49 6.33
C ASN A 161 8.84 -9.72 7.25
N ALA A 162 8.14 -9.67 8.40
CA ALA A 162 8.06 -10.79 9.34
C ALA A 162 7.11 -11.91 8.85
N THR A 163 6.17 -11.59 7.96
CA THR A 163 5.21 -12.56 7.44
C THR A 163 5.78 -13.40 6.29
N LYS A 164 5.34 -14.66 6.18
CA LYS A 164 5.73 -15.55 5.08
C LYS A 164 4.70 -15.53 3.95
N ALA A 165 5.12 -15.09 2.78
CA ALA A 165 4.33 -15.19 1.55
C ALA A 165 4.01 -16.65 1.15
N PRO A 166 2.90 -16.94 0.47
CA PRO A 166 2.57 -18.27 -0.04
C PRO A 166 3.67 -18.89 -0.90
N ILE A 167 4.34 -18.10 -1.74
CA ILE A 167 5.47 -18.57 -2.56
C ILE A 167 6.67 -19.01 -1.73
N ALA A 168 6.91 -18.41 -0.56
CA ALA A 168 7.94 -18.85 0.37
C ALA A 168 7.60 -20.21 0.99
N ARG A 169 6.34 -20.40 1.39
CA ARG A 169 5.85 -21.71 1.89
C ARG A 169 5.98 -22.82 0.84
N MET A 170 5.77 -22.49 -0.42
CA MET A 170 5.97 -23.42 -1.54
C MET A 170 7.47 -23.77 -1.72
N ALA A 171 8.34 -22.77 -1.65
CA ALA A 171 9.80 -23.00 -1.72
C ALA A 171 10.29 -23.88 -0.57
N ASP A 172 9.79 -23.67 0.65
CA ASP A 172 10.11 -24.52 1.82
C ASP A 172 9.68 -25.99 1.60
N LYS A 173 8.49 -26.23 1.00
CA LYS A 173 8.03 -27.58 0.65
C LYS A 173 8.93 -28.26 -0.39
N VAL A 174 9.32 -27.49 -1.43
CA VAL A 174 10.26 -28.00 -2.46
C VAL A 174 11.59 -28.37 -1.82
N ALA A 175 12.14 -27.52 -0.95
CA ALA A 175 13.37 -27.81 -0.22
C ALA A 175 13.26 -29.06 0.65
N GLY A 176 12.12 -29.27 1.31
CA GLY A 176 11.84 -30.43 2.14
C GLY A 176 11.85 -31.78 1.39
N VAL A 177 11.52 -31.77 0.08
CA VAL A 177 11.63 -32.95 -0.79
C VAL A 177 13.03 -33.06 -1.41
N PHE A 178 13.58 -31.92 -1.82
CA PHE A 178 14.86 -31.84 -2.52
C PHE A 178 16.01 -32.37 -1.68
N VAL A 179 16.10 -32.01 -0.40
CA VAL A 179 17.21 -32.43 0.48
C VAL A 179 17.31 -33.97 0.66
N PRO A 180 16.22 -34.69 0.99
CA PRO A 180 16.28 -36.17 1.04
C PRO A 180 16.64 -36.80 -0.31
N VAL A 181 16.14 -36.29 -1.42
CA VAL A 181 16.45 -36.80 -2.76
C VAL A 181 17.93 -36.63 -3.06
N VAL A 182 18.51 -35.47 -2.79
CA VAL A 182 19.94 -35.22 -2.97
C VAL A 182 20.79 -36.13 -2.09
N PHE A 183 20.39 -36.35 -0.83
CA PHE A 183 21.09 -37.28 0.06
C PHE A 183 21.11 -38.71 -0.52
N MET A 184 19.98 -39.17 -1.06
CA MET A 184 19.91 -40.47 -1.75
C MET A 184 20.83 -40.53 -2.98
N ILE A 185 20.84 -39.44 -3.80
CA ILE A 185 21.75 -39.34 -4.96
C ILE A 185 23.22 -39.45 -4.50
N SER A 186 23.59 -38.75 -3.42
CA SER A 186 24.95 -38.81 -2.86
C SER A 186 25.33 -40.23 -2.43
N VAL A 187 24.44 -40.93 -1.74
CA VAL A 187 24.66 -42.33 -1.33
C VAL A 187 24.81 -43.23 -2.56
N VAL A 188 23.95 -43.11 -3.55
CA VAL A 188 24.03 -43.86 -4.81
C VAL A 188 25.35 -43.56 -5.53
N THR A 189 25.74 -42.28 -5.59
CA THR A 189 27.02 -41.86 -6.18
C THR A 189 28.19 -42.55 -5.49
N PHE A 190 28.21 -42.55 -4.16
CA PHE A 190 29.24 -43.25 -3.39
C PHE A 190 29.33 -44.72 -3.76
N VAL A 191 28.20 -45.44 -3.76
CA VAL A 191 28.15 -46.89 -4.07
C VAL A 191 28.61 -47.18 -5.51
N VAL A 192 28.18 -46.38 -6.48
CA VAL A 192 28.55 -46.53 -7.91
C VAL A 192 30.06 -46.32 -8.09
N TRP A 193 30.63 -45.26 -7.50
CA TRP A 193 32.06 -45.02 -7.58
C TRP A 193 32.89 -46.09 -6.90
N MET A 194 32.45 -46.61 -5.75
CA MET A 194 33.07 -47.75 -5.10
C MET A 194 33.06 -49.00 -5.97
N ALA A 195 31.95 -49.28 -6.66
CA ALA A 195 31.81 -50.45 -7.51
C ALA A 195 32.64 -50.35 -8.81
N LEU A 196 32.78 -49.14 -9.39
CA LEU A 196 33.47 -48.93 -10.67
C LEU A 196 35.00 -48.77 -10.52
N ILE A 197 35.44 -48.05 -9.49
CA ILE A 197 36.84 -47.62 -9.34
C ILE A 197 37.52 -48.32 -8.14
N GLY A 198 36.75 -48.70 -7.13
CA GLY A 198 37.28 -49.36 -5.92
C GLY A 198 38.04 -48.44 -4.96
N SER A 199 38.02 -47.12 -5.20
CA SER A 199 38.69 -46.10 -4.41
C SER A 199 37.70 -45.39 -3.50
N VAL A 200 37.82 -45.60 -2.18
CA VAL A 200 37.01 -44.91 -1.14
C VAL A 200 37.19 -43.40 -1.26
N ASN A 201 38.39 -42.95 -1.62
CA ASN A 201 38.77 -41.57 -1.75
C ASN A 201 37.95 -40.84 -2.83
N GLU A 202 37.91 -41.37 -4.04
CA GLU A 202 37.17 -40.80 -5.17
C GLU A 202 35.64 -40.91 -4.96
N ALA A 203 35.19 -42.06 -4.41
CA ALA A 203 33.78 -42.26 -4.06
C ALA A 203 33.30 -41.23 -3.04
N LEU A 204 34.08 -40.97 -1.98
CA LEU A 204 33.75 -39.99 -0.96
C LEU A 204 33.79 -38.55 -1.52
N THR A 205 34.80 -38.24 -2.34
CA THR A 205 34.93 -36.92 -2.97
C THR A 205 33.71 -36.59 -3.84
N SER A 206 33.28 -37.54 -4.70
CA SER A 206 32.10 -37.35 -5.54
C SER A 206 30.81 -37.23 -4.73
N ALA A 207 30.64 -38.09 -3.70
CA ALA A 207 29.46 -38.03 -2.84
C ALA A 207 29.37 -36.68 -2.07
N VAL A 208 30.50 -36.21 -1.52
CA VAL A 208 30.60 -34.93 -0.84
C VAL A 208 30.39 -33.76 -1.84
N ALA A 209 30.93 -33.84 -3.05
CA ALA A 209 30.72 -32.85 -4.10
C ALA A 209 29.22 -32.69 -4.41
N VAL A 210 28.45 -33.79 -4.52
CA VAL A 210 27.00 -33.79 -4.70
C VAL A 210 26.30 -33.08 -3.54
N LEU A 211 26.67 -33.37 -2.29
CA LEU A 211 26.07 -32.73 -1.12
C LEU A 211 26.37 -31.22 -1.08
N VAL A 212 27.61 -30.84 -1.35
CA VAL A 212 28.04 -29.44 -1.28
C VAL A 212 27.36 -28.58 -2.35
N ILE A 213 27.37 -29.05 -3.62
CA ILE A 213 26.78 -28.25 -4.72
C ILE A 213 25.27 -28.15 -4.60
N SER A 214 24.63 -29.08 -3.92
CA SER A 214 23.18 -29.14 -3.79
C SER A 214 22.61 -28.28 -2.67
N CYS A 215 23.44 -27.51 -1.95
CA CYS A 215 22.92 -26.65 -0.91
C CYS A 215 21.86 -25.68 -1.46
N PRO A 216 20.60 -25.69 -0.99
CA PRO A 216 19.55 -24.79 -1.46
C PRO A 216 19.63 -23.41 -0.79
N CYS A 217 20.85 -22.92 -0.50
CA CYS A 217 21.06 -21.67 0.25
C CYS A 217 20.40 -20.46 -0.43
N ALA A 218 20.51 -20.36 -1.77
CA ALA A 218 19.88 -19.33 -2.57
C ALA A 218 18.35 -19.40 -2.56
N LEU A 219 17.78 -20.62 -2.48
CA LEU A 219 16.32 -20.83 -2.45
C LEU A 219 15.69 -20.21 -1.20
N GLY A 220 16.33 -20.35 -0.04
CA GLY A 220 15.86 -19.78 1.23
C GLY A 220 15.98 -18.25 1.29
N LEU A 221 16.84 -17.65 0.44
CA LEU A 221 17.07 -16.20 0.39
C LEU A 221 16.21 -15.47 -0.63
N ALA A 222 15.85 -16.11 -1.72
CA ALA A 222 15.19 -15.51 -2.86
C ALA A 222 13.92 -14.74 -2.48
N THR A 223 13.05 -15.35 -1.67
CA THR A 223 11.77 -14.74 -1.30
C THR A 223 11.91 -13.63 -0.25
N PRO A 224 12.55 -13.82 0.92
CA PRO A 224 12.64 -12.78 1.94
C PRO A 224 13.33 -11.50 1.44
N VAL A 225 14.42 -11.65 0.69
CA VAL A 225 15.18 -10.48 0.20
C VAL A 225 14.37 -9.68 -0.81
N ALA A 226 13.72 -10.34 -1.75
CA ALA A 226 12.91 -9.65 -2.77
C ALA A 226 11.66 -8.99 -2.16
N ILE A 227 11.03 -9.62 -1.15
CA ILE A 227 9.90 -9.01 -0.42
C ILE A 227 10.38 -7.77 0.32
N MET A 228 11.46 -7.86 1.09
CA MET A 228 12.02 -6.72 1.83
C MET A 228 12.34 -5.53 0.91
N VAL A 229 12.97 -5.78 -0.24
CA VAL A 229 13.26 -4.71 -1.21
C VAL A 229 11.96 -4.19 -1.85
N GLY A 230 11.01 -5.09 -2.15
CA GLY A 230 9.72 -4.73 -2.76
C GLY A 230 8.83 -3.90 -1.83
N THR A 231 8.70 -4.30 -0.56
CA THR A 231 7.93 -3.54 0.45
C THR A 231 8.60 -2.22 0.78
N GLY A 232 9.94 -2.19 0.90
CA GLY A 232 10.70 -0.95 1.08
C GLY A 232 10.51 0.00 -0.10
N LYS A 233 10.55 -0.51 -1.34
CA LYS A 233 10.26 0.31 -2.53
C LYS A 233 8.81 0.79 -2.58
N GLY A 234 7.87 -0.01 -2.10
CA GLY A 234 6.48 0.40 -1.90
C GLY A 234 6.38 1.58 -0.93
N ALA A 235 7.02 1.49 0.23
CA ALA A 235 7.03 2.54 1.23
C ALA A 235 7.61 3.86 0.70
N GLU A 236 8.73 3.83 -0.04
CA GLU A 236 9.27 5.01 -0.75
C GLU A 236 8.28 5.65 -1.73
N MET A 237 7.35 4.87 -2.25
CA MET A 237 6.31 5.31 -3.18
C MET A 237 4.98 5.69 -2.48
N GLY A 238 4.93 5.67 -1.15
CA GLY A 238 3.71 5.87 -0.37
C GLY A 238 2.73 4.69 -0.43
N ILE A 239 3.19 3.48 -0.74
CA ILE A 239 2.40 2.25 -0.82
C ILE A 239 2.86 1.29 0.28
N LEU A 240 2.06 1.13 1.32
CA LEU A 240 2.40 0.31 2.49
C LEU A 240 1.68 -1.04 2.42
N PHE A 241 2.43 -2.12 2.36
CA PHE A 241 1.90 -3.49 2.44
C PHE A 241 1.92 -3.94 3.91
N LYS A 242 0.82 -4.44 4.44
CA LYS A 242 0.75 -4.97 5.81
C LYS A 242 1.29 -6.40 5.94
N SER A 243 1.43 -7.11 4.83
CA SER A 243 1.97 -8.48 4.81
C SER A 243 2.61 -8.84 3.48
N ALA A 244 3.52 -9.81 3.51
CA ALA A 244 4.09 -10.40 2.30
C ALA A 244 3.02 -11.13 1.46
N GLU A 245 1.96 -11.62 2.10
CA GLU A 245 0.81 -12.26 1.45
C GLU A 245 0.00 -11.24 0.64
N ALA A 246 -0.24 -10.04 1.20
CA ALA A 246 -0.90 -8.93 0.50
C ALA A 246 -0.12 -8.53 -0.76
N LEU A 247 1.22 -8.40 -0.65
CA LEU A 247 2.08 -8.13 -1.80
C LEU A 247 1.96 -9.24 -2.86
N GLU A 248 1.94 -10.52 -2.46
CA GLU A 248 1.83 -11.62 -3.41
C GLU A 248 0.44 -11.70 -4.05
N ASN A 249 -0.64 -11.56 -3.27
CA ASN A 249 -2.01 -11.68 -3.75
C ASN A 249 -2.35 -10.58 -4.76
N LEU A 250 -1.88 -9.36 -4.54
CA LEU A 250 -2.17 -8.21 -5.39
C LEU A 250 -1.75 -8.42 -6.86
N ARG A 251 -0.68 -9.18 -7.12
CA ARG A 251 -0.25 -9.51 -8.50
C ARG A 251 -1.30 -10.24 -9.32
N SER A 252 -2.14 -11.03 -8.66
CA SER A 252 -3.09 -11.96 -9.28
C SER A 252 -4.50 -11.40 -9.35
N VAL A 253 -4.70 -10.16 -8.90
CA VAL A 253 -5.97 -9.46 -8.99
C VAL A 253 -6.38 -9.29 -10.44
N GLY A 254 -7.58 -9.78 -10.77
CA GLY A 254 -8.21 -9.66 -12.08
C GLY A 254 -9.30 -8.59 -12.13
N THR A 255 -9.89 -8.27 -10.97
CA THR A 255 -10.94 -7.25 -10.85
C THR A 255 -10.62 -6.29 -9.71
N VAL A 256 -10.68 -4.99 -9.97
CA VAL A 256 -10.60 -3.92 -8.96
C VAL A 256 -11.96 -3.28 -8.82
N VAL A 257 -12.50 -3.31 -7.61
CA VAL A 257 -13.73 -2.63 -7.22
C VAL A 257 -13.36 -1.33 -6.53
N LEU A 258 -13.80 -0.21 -7.08
CA LEU A 258 -13.55 1.12 -6.55
C LEU A 258 -14.79 1.62 -5.84
N ASP A 259 -14.69 2.02 -4.59
CA ASP A 259 -15.71 2.86 -4.01
C ASP A 259 -15.76 4.19 -4.76
N LYS A 260 -16.91 4.85 -4.81
CA LYS A 260 -17.03 6.15 -5.45
C LYS A 260 -16.48 7.27 -4.55
N THR A 261 -17.04 7.37 -3.34
CA THR A 261 -16.84 8.52 -2.45
C THR A 261 -15.47 8.49 -1.78
N GLY A 262 -14.72 9.59 -1.87
CA GLY A 262 -13.36 9.65 -1.30
C GLY A 262 -12.30 8.85 -2.08
N THR A 263 -12.70 7.96 -2.98
CA THR A 263 -11.83 7.09 -3.79
C THR A 263 -11.74 7.57 -5.23
N VAL A 264 -12.82 7.47 -6.00
CA VAL A 264 -12.91 8.02 -7.37
C VAL A 264 -13.12 9.53 -7.33
N THR A 265 -13.83 10.01 -6.33
CA THR A 265 -14.13 11.41 -6.07
C THR A 265 -13.32 11.94 -4.88
N ARG A 266 -13.35 13.26 -4.64
CA ARG A 266 -12.59 13.89 -3.54
C ARG A 266 -13.17 13.58 -2.15
N GLY A 267 -14.44 13.12 -2.06
CA GLY A 267 -15.14 12.86 -0.81
C GLY A 267 -15.56 14.14 -0.06
N LYS A 268 -15.47 15.28 -0.72
CA LYS A 268 -15.90 16.59 -0.21
C LYS A 268 -16.93 17.16 -1.18
N PRO A 269 -18.23 16.94 -0.94
CA PRO A 269 -19.27 17.54 -1.75
C PRO A 269 -19.17 19.06 -1.75
N THR A 270 -19.40 19.67 -2.90
CA THR A 270 -19.41 21.13 -3.08
C THR A 270 -20.69 21.56 -3.78
N VAL A 271 -21.15 22.80 -3.50
CA VAL A 271 -22.27 23.40 -4.23
C VAL A 271 -21.84 23.71 -5.65
N THR A 272 -22.59 23.21 -6.64
CA THR A 272 -22.26 23.39 -8.06
C THR A 272 -23.18 24.42 -8.73
N ASP A 273 -24.49 24.41 -8.42
CA ASP A 273 -25.45 25.33 -9.00
C ASP A 273 -26.46 25.79 -7.95
N ILE A 274 -26.92 27.02 -8.11
CA ILE A 274 -27.95 27.62 -7.30
C ILE A 274 -28.99 28.17 -8.26
N VAL A 275 -30.15 27.52 -8.32
CA VAL A 275 -31.21 27.84 -9.28
C VAL A 275 -32.45 28.29 -8.52
N VAL A 276 -32.79 29.58 -8.66
CA VAL A 276 -34.02 30.15 -8.07
C VAL A 276 -35.24 29.72 -8.87
N ALA A 277 -36.28 29.29 -8.18
CA ALA A 277 -37.53 28.91 -8.85
C ALA A 277 -38.21 30.13 -9.49
N THR A 278 -38.89 29.91 -10.61
CA THR A 278 -39.66 30.93 -11.31
C THR A 278 -41.16 30.76 -10.99
N ARG A 279 -41.83 31.82 -10.60
CA ARG A 279 -43.28 31.83 -10.35
C ARG A 279 -44.08 31.75 -11.65
N ALA A 280 -45.36 31.50 -11.53
CA ALA A 280 -46.27 31.45 -12.68
C ALA A 280 -46.34 32.73 -13.51
N ASP A 281 -46.02 33.89 -12.89
CA ASP A 281 -45.96 35.17 -13.53
C ASP A 281 -44.62 35.50 -14.24
N GLY A 282 -43.69 34.52 -14.23
CA GLY A 282 -42.35 34.67 -14.80
C GLY A 282 -41.33 35.38 -13.89
N SER A 283 -41.75 35.84 -12.70
CA SER A 283 -40.82 36.45 -11.73
C SER A 283 -40.05 35.39 -10.92
N PRO A 284 -38.81 35.70 -10.46
CA PRO A 284 -38.10 34.78 -9.57
C PRO A 284 -38.81 34.71 -8.21
N ALA A 285 -38.89 33.50 -7.63
CA ALA A 285 -39.52 33.25 -6.33
C ALA A 285 -38.85 34.06 -5.21
N MET A 286 -37.54 34.24 -5.30
CA MET A 286 -36.74 35.06 -4.40
C MET A 286 -35.39 35.43 -5.05
N SER A 287 -34.52 36.13 -4.35
CA SER A 287 -33.15 36.35 -4.82
C SER A 287 -32.26 35.12 -4.46
N GLU A 288 -31.18 34.91 -5.23
CA GLU A 288 -30.19 33.82 -4.93
C GLU A 288 -29.68 33.93 -3.50
N LYS A 289 -29.34 35.14 -3.02
CA LYS A 289 -28.93 35.40 -1.64
C LYS A 289 -30.00 35.00 -0.61
N ALA A 290 -31.30 35.16 -0.94
CA ALA A 290 -32.40 34.78 -0.07
C ALA A 290 -32.56 33.25 -0.04
N LEU A 291 -32.36 32.56 -1.17
CA LEU A 291 -32.37 31.11 -1.26
C LEU A 291 -31.24 30.52 -0.43
N LEU A 292 -30.02 31.03 -0.52
CA LEU A 292 -28.90 30.57 0.30
C LEU A 292 -29.11 30.85 1.79
N LYS A 293 -29.76 31.95 2.18
CA LYS A 293 -30.13 32.20 3.59
C LYS A 293 -31.15 31.17 4.09
N LEU A 294 -32.11 30.79 3.26
CA LEU A 294 -33.08 29.76 3.55
C LEU A 294 -32.38 28.38 3.69
N ALA A 295 -31.46 28.06 2.77
CA ALA A 295 -30.66 26.85 2.79
C ALA A 295 -29.81 26.79 4.06
N ALA A 296 -29.07 27.86 4.37
CA ALA A 296 -28.25 27.92 5.58
C ALA A 296 -29.07 27.78 6.87
N ALA A 297 -30.29 28.32 6.92
CA ALA A 297 -31.17 28.23 8.09
C ALA A 297 -31.63 26.76 8.35
N LEU A 298 -31.94 26.01 7.26
CA LEU A 298 -32.35 24.60 7.36
C LEU A 298 -31.18 23.66 7.62
N GLU A 299 -30.05 23.85 6.92
CA GLU A 299 -28.94 22.89 6.95
C GLU A 299 -27.99 23.12 8.13
N ARG A 300 -28.04 24.26 8.83
CA ARG A 300 -27.20 24.49 10.03
C ARG A 300 -27.35 23.43 11.13
N SER A 301 -28.54 22.86 11.25
CA SER A 301 -28.83 21.84 12.27
C SER A 301 -28.81 20.42 11.73
N SER A 302 -28.40 20.24 10.47
CA SER A 302 -28.30 18.96 9.79
C SER A 302 -26.86 18.44 9.85
N GLU A 303 -26.69 17.17 10.21
CA GLU A 303 -25.38 16.47 10.22
C GLU A 303 -25.08 15.77 8.87
N HIS A 304 -25.89 16.04 7.85
CA HIS A 304 -25.71 15.39 6.55
C HIS A 304 -24.56 16.00 5.76
N PRO A 305 -23.70 15.22 5.05
CA PRO A 305 -22.59 15.77 4.26
C PRO A 305 -22.98 16.82 3.21
N LEU A 306 -24.21 16.77 2.69
CA LEU A 306 -24.73 17.79 1.79
C LEU A 306 -24.98 19.14 2.51
N ALA A 307 -25.32 19.08 3.80
CA ALA A 307 -25.49 20.28 4.62
C ALA A 307 -24.15 21.00 4.83
N GLU A 308 -23.07 20.25 5.08
CA GLU A 308 -21.73 20.80 5.21
C GLU A 308 -21.31 21.57 3.95
N ALA A 309 -21.58 21.01 2.77
CA ALA A 309 -21.29 21.65 1.49
C ALA A 309 -22.03 23.00 1.33
N ILE A 310 -23.32 23.04 1.69
CA ILE A 310 -24.14 24.23 1.63
C ILE A 310 -23.67 25.28 2.65
N MET A 311 -23.33 24.84 3.87
CA MET A 311 -22.82 25.73 4.91
C MET A 311 -21.48 26.34 4.53
N ALA A 312 -20.56 25.57 3.96
CA ALA A 312 -19.25 26.03 3.46
C ALA A 312 -19.42 27.09 2.35
N GLU A 313 -20.36 26.87 1.41
CA GLU A 313 -20.67 27.84 0.36
C GLU A 313 -21.26 29.13 0.94
N CYS A 314 -22.14 29.00 1.96
CA CYS A 314 -22.72 30.13 2.64
C CYS A 314 -21.67 30.97 3.40
N GLU A 315 -20.72 30.31 4.05
CA GLU A 315 -19.60 30.95 4.75
C GLU A 315 -18.71 31.73 3.77
N THR A 316 -18.33 31.13 2.65
CA THR A 316 -17.55 31.76 1.58
C THR A 316 -18.21 33.02 1.06
N ARG A 317 -19.56 33.04 0.99
CA ARG A 317 -20.35 34.21 0.54
C ARG A 317 -20.75 35.17 1.66
N GLY A 318 -20.26 34.96 2.88
CA GLY A 318 -20.58 35.80 4.04
C GLY A 318 -22.06 35.77 4.45
N ILE A 319 -22.72 34.63 4.26
CA ILE A 319 -24.13 34.44 4.63
C ILE A 319 -24.21 33.83 6.02
N VAL A 320 -24.84 34.54 6.93
CA VAL A 320 -25.07 34.07 8.31
C VAL A 320 -26.39 33.31 8.38
N ALA A 321 -26.35 32.07 8.85
CA ALA A 321 -27.52 31.24 9.07
C ALA A 321 -28.38 31.77 10.23
N ARG A 322 -29.70 31.87 10.01
CA ARG A 322 -30.67 32.20 11.08
C ARG A 322 -31.04 30.94 11.86
N MET A 323 -31.45 31.16 13.11
CA MET A 323 -32.05 30.10 13.91
C MET A 323 -33.44 29.76 13.41
N VAL A 324 -33.79 28.50 13.40
CA VAL A 324 -35.12 27.98 13.05
C VAL A 324 -35.74 27.25 14.25
N GLU A 325 -37.06 27.19 14.25
CA GLU A 325 -37.85 26.46 15.24
C GLU A 325 -38.38 25.15 14.63
N ASP A 326 -38.82 24.20 15.47
CA ASP A 326 -39.45 22.94 15.06
C ASP A 326 -38.67 22.19 13.98
N PHE A 327 -37.32 22.19 14.09
CA PHE A 327 -36.46 21.40 13.17
C PHE A 327 -36.74 19.92 13.29
N ALA A 328 -37.05 19.28 12.18
CA ALA A 328 -37.25 17.83 12.10
C ALA A 328 -36.56 17.24 10.89
N ALA A 329 -35.72 16.22 11.13
CA ALA A 329 -35.15 15.43 10.05
C ALA A 329 -36.14 14.34 9.60
N VAL A 330 -36.36 14.24 8.29
CA VAL A 330 -37.18 13.21 7.65
C VAL A 330 -36.24 12.19 7.02
N PRO A 331 -36.03 11.00 7.62
CA PRO A 331 -35.01 10.07 7.18
C PRO A 331 -35.11 9.71 5.69
N GLY A 332 -33.97 9.89 4.95
CA GLY A 332 -33.85 9.61 3.54
C GLY A 332 -34.63 10.54 2.60
N ARG A 333 -35.20 11.64 3.11
CA ARG A 333 -36.01 12.59 2.31
C ARG A 333 -35.57 14.03 2.43
N GLY A 334 -35.18 14.50 3.63
CA GLY A 334 -34.74 15.86 3.85
C GLY A 334 -35.05 16.38 5.25
N VAL A 335 -35.22 17.70 5.40
CA VAL A 335 -35.47 18.36 6.66
C VAL A 335 -36.65 19.36 6.52
N THR A 336 -37.35 19.59 7.64
CA THR A 336 -38.41 20.60 7.77
C THR A 336 -38.15 21.46 8.99
N ALA A 337 -38.56 22.71 8.96
CA ALA A 337 -38.47 23.65 10.09
C ALA A 337 -39.46 24.81 9.95
N ARG A 338 -39.44 25.71 10.95
CA ARG A 338 -40.18 26.98 10.90
C ARG A 338 -39.24 28.15 11.07
N GLU A 339 -39.39 29.18 10.24
CA GLU A 339 -38.76 30.48 10.38
C GLU A 339 -39.83 31.51 10.74
N GLY A 340 -40.08 31.72 12.02
CA GLY A 340 -41.21 32.51 12.51
C GLY A 340 -42.55 31.87 12.11
N GLN A 341 -43.35 32.59 11.27
CA GLN A 341 -44.62 32.03 10.76
C GLN A 341 -44.50 31.24 9.45
N ASN A 342 -43.28 31.17 8.86
CA ASN A 342 -43.09 30.47 7.60
C ASN A 342 -42.69 29.02 7.84
N ALA A 343 -43.41 28.10 7.21
CA ALA A 343 -42.98 26.70 7.07
C ALA A 343 -41.92 26.62 5.99
N ILE A 344 -40.79 25.99 6.30
CA ILE A 344 -39.66 25.84 5.38
C ILE A 344 -39.22 24.36 5.32
N ALA A 345 -38.77 23.92 4.15
CA ALA A 345 -38.32 22.57 3.95
C ALA A 345 -37.16 22.51 2.95
N ALA A 346 -36.29 21.51 3.15
CA ALA A 346 -35.25 21.14 2.19
C ALA A 346 -35.24 19.63 1.98
N GLY A 347 -35.10 19.14 0.76
CA GLY A 347 -35.05 17.72 0.51
C GLY A 347 -35.20 17.31 -0.95
N ASN A 348 -35.43 16.01 -1.15
CA ASN A 348 -35.60 15.41 -2.46
C ASN A 348 -37.04 15.60 -3.00
N VAL A 349 -37.29 15.20 -4.25
CA VAL A 349 -38.60 15.30 -4.90
C VAL A 349 -39.71 14.59 -4.09
N ARG A 350 -39.38 13.48 -3.37
CA ARG A 350 -40.39 12.76 -2.57
C ARG A 350 -40.91 13.62 -1.42
N LEU A 351 -40.01 14.30 -0.69
CA LEU A 351 -40.41 15.20 0.38
C LEU A 351 -41.22 16.37 -0.19
N MET A 352 -40.81 16.97 -1.30
CA MET A 352 -41.53 18.05 -1.93
C MET A 352 -42.96 17.65 -2.30
N ASN A 353 -43.15 16.47 -2.91
CA ASN A 353 -44.46 15.94 -3.27
C ASN A 353 -45.36 15.72 -2.04
N GLU A 354 -44.80 15.19 -0.94
CA GLU A 354 -45.54 14.97 0.33
C GLU A 354 -46.01 16.29 0.94
N LEU A 355 -45.22 17.34 0.77
CA LEU A 355 -45.57 18.71 1.23
C LEU A 355 -46.45 19.46 0.23
N GLY A 356 -46.87 18.84 -0.86
CA GLY A 356 -47.67 19.47 -1.92
C GLY A 356 -46.92 20.50 -2.77
N VAL A 357 -45.58 20.47 -2.71
CA VAL A 357 -44.72 21.40 -3.48
C VAL A 357 -44.46 20.82 -4.87
N THR A 358 -44.87 21.54 -5.91
CA THR A 358 -44.64 21.08 -7.29
C THR A 358 -43.20 21.38 -7.72
N VAL A 359 -42.45 20.31 -8.02
CA VAL A 359 -41.14 20.39 -8.66
C VAL A 359 -41.30 20.21 -10.17
N PRO A 360 -40.66 21.04 -11.02
CA PRO A 360 -40.72 20.87 -12.47
C PRO A 360 -40.33 19.46 -12.90
N ALA A 361 -41.13 18.82 -13.75
CA ALA A 361 -40.89 17.47 -14.23
C ALA A 361 -39.55 17.41 -15.00
N GLY A 362 -38.76 16.37 -14.74
CA GLY A 362 -37.47 16.15 -15.38
C GLY A 362 -36.30 16.95 -14.80
N LEU A 363 -36.53 17.89 -13.89
CA LEU A 363 -35.45 18.76 -13.34
C LEU A 363 -34.48 17.95 -12.47
N ALA A 364 -34.97 17.03 -11.64
CA ALA A 364 -34.13 16.18 -10.82
C ALA A 364 -33.29 15.23 -11.68
N GLU A 365 -33.90 14.65 -12.71
CA GLU A 365 -33.25 13.74 -13.66
C GLU A 365 -32.17 14.46 -14.48
N GLN A 366 -32.43 15.73 -14.86
CA GLN A 366 -31.44 16.55 -15.57
C GLN A 366 -30.18 16.73 -14.73
N PHE A 367 -30.29 17.17 -13.48
CA PHE A 367 -29.13 17.30 -12.59
C PHE A 367 -28.46 15.96 -12.29
N ALA A 368 -29.24 14.91 -12.07
CA ALA A 368 -28.69 13.56 -11.87
C ALA A 368 -27.90 13.06 -13.09
N ALA A 369 -28.34 13.36 -14.32
CA ALA A 369 -27.63 13.03 -15.56
C ALA A 369 -26.29 13.78 -15.70
N GLU A 370 -26.14 14.92 -15.00
CA GLU A 370 -24.87 15.66 -14.87
C GLU A 370 -23.99 15.17 -13.70
N GLY A 371 -24.45 14.18 -12.94
CA GLY A 371 -23.75 13.66 -11.75
C GLY A 371 -23.90 14.54 -10.52
N LYS A 372 -24.94 15.38 -10.47
CA LYS A 372 -25.23 16.31 -9.38
C LYS A 372 -26.42 15.80 -8.55
N THR A 373 -26.42 16.08 -7.26
CA THR A 373 -27.54 15.78 -6.35
C THR A 373 -28.32 17.06 -6.09
N PRO A 374 -29.56 17.18 -6.59
CA PRO A 374 -30.39 18.36 -6.35
C PRO A 374 -31.05 18.28 -4.97
N LEU A 375 -30.94 19.34 -4.19
CA LEU A 375 -31.77 19.64 -3.02
C LEU A 375 -32.75 20.71 -3.35
N PHE A 376 -34.03 20.43 -3.19
CA PHE A 376 -35.13 21.35 -3.41
C PHE A 376 -35.48 22.08 -2.11
N PHE A 377 -35.64 23.36 -2.18
CA PHE A 377 -35.98 24.23 -1.06
C PHE A 377 -37.39 24.79 -1.26
N ALA A 378 -38.22 24.69 -0.22
CA ALA A 378 -39.60 25.20 -0.25
C ALA A 378 -39.85 26.14 0.90
N LYS A 379 -40.74 27.12 0.67
CA LYS A 379 -41.24 28.06 1.67
C LYS A 379 -42.76 28.21 1.52
N ASN A 380 -43.49 27.97 2.60
CA ASN A 380 -44.96 28.05 2.64
C ASN A 380 -45.68 27.26 1.54
N GLY A 381 -45.18 26.06 1.21
CA GLY A 381 -45.78 25.20 0.18
C GLY A 381 -45.41 25.54 -1.26
N GLU A 382 -44.56 26.56 -1.49
CA GLU A 382 -44.06 26.93 -2.82
C GLU A 382 -42.59 26.59 -2.97
N LEU A 383 -42.19 26.16 -4.18
CA LEU A 383 -40.77 25.91 -4.50
C LEU A 383 -40.02 27.22 -4.50
N ALA A 384 -39.02 27.35 -3.64
CA ALA A 384 -38.13 28.51 -3.53
C ALA A 384 -36.98 28.46 -4.53
N GLY A 385 -36.43 27.25 -4.72
CA GLY A 385 -35.32 26.99 -5.62
C GLY A 385 -34.67 25.65 -5.38
N THR A 386 -33.56 25.44 -6.07
CA THR A 386 -32.75 24.20 -6.01
C THR A 386 -31.30 24.59 -5.81
N VAL A 387 -30.63 23.89 -4.89
CA VAL A 387 -29.17 23.92 -4.75
C VAL A 387 -28.66 22.54 -5.11
N THR A 388 -27.74 22.46 -6.04
CA THR A 388 -27.14 21.20 -6.43
C THR A 388 -25.79 21.02 -5.77
N VAL A 389 -25.51 19.81 -5.34
CA VAL A 389 -24.25 19.44 -4.72
C VAL A 389 -23.66 18.26 -5.49
N ALA A 390 -22.38 18.32 -5.77
CA ALA A 390 -21.66 17.20 -6.37
C ALA A 390 -20.33 16.96 -5.66
N ASP A 391 -19.94 15.71 -5.63
CA ASP A 391 -18.61 15.30 -5.21
C ASP A 391 -17.73 15.19 -6.46
N GLU A 392 -16.72 16.05 -6.54
CA GLU A 392 -15.88 16.17 -7.72
C GLU A 392 -15.02 14.94 -7.96
N VAL A 393 -14.97 14.48 -9.21
CA VAL A 393 -14.06 13.43 -9.65
C VAL A 393 -12.62 13.94 -9.54
N LYS A 394 -11.74 13.13 -8.93
CA LYS A 394 -10.31 13.46 -8.87
C LYS A 394 -9.72 13.50 -10.29
N GLU A 395 -8.85 14.45 -10.56
CA GLU A 395 -8.23 14.63 -11.87
C GLU A 395 -7.49 13.38 -12.37
N THR A 396 -6.91 12.60 -11.44
CA THR A 396 -6.15 11.40 -11.76
C THR A 396 -7.02 10.15 -11.97
N SER A 397 -8.31 10.16 -11.59
CA SER A 397 -9.17 8.98 -11.58
C SER A 397 -9.35 8.34 -12.97
N ALA A 398 -9.59 9.16 -14.00
CA ALA A 398 -9.75 8.65 -15.36
C ALA A 398 -8.46 8.00 -15.88
N GLY A 399 -7.31 8.64 -15.63
CA GLY A 399 -5.98 8.11 -15.97
C GLY A 399 -5.66 6.81 -15.23
N ALA A 400 -5.99 6.74 -13.94
CA ALA A 400 -5.79 5.56 -13.11
C ALA A 400 -6.63 4.36 -13.58
N ILE A 401 -7.88 4.58 -13.94
CA ILE A 401 -8.76 3.53 -14.50
C ILE A 401 -8.23 3.04 -15.85
N ALA A 402 -7.77 3.94 -16.71
CA ALA A 402 -7.13 3.56 -17.97
C ALA A 402 -5.84 2.75 -17.75
N ALA A 403 -5.03 3.15 -16.76
CA ALA A 403 -3.82 2.43 -16.37
C ALA A 403 -4.13 1.01 -15.87
N LEU A 404 -5.11 0.85 -14.98
CA LEU A 404 -5.56 -0.47 -14.49
C LEU A 404 -6.01 -1.38 -15.64
N ARG A 405 -6.77 -0.84 -16.59
CA ARG A 405 -7.19 -1.59 -17.78
C ARG A 405 -6.01 -2.00 -18.66
N SER A 406 -5.01 -1.14 -18.81
CA SER A 406 -3.78 -1.46 -19.56
C SER A 406 -2.99 -2.62 -18.93
N LEU A 407 -3.13 -2.81 -17.61
CA LEU A 407 -2.58 -3.95 -16.87
C LEU A 407 -3.44 -5.22 -17.01
N GLY A 408 -4.53 -5.20 -17.78
CA GLY A 408 -5.45 -6.32 -17.97
C GLY A 408 -6.38 -6.55 -16.78
N VAL A 409 -6.68 -5.51 -15.99
CA VAL A 409 -7.56 -5.58 -14.81
C VAL A 409 -8.94 -5.02 -15.19
N ASP A 410 -10.02 -5.77 -14.89
CA ASP A 410 -11.39 -5.25 -14.96
C ASP A 410 -11.62 -4.26 -13.82
N VAL A 411 -12.23 -3.11 -14.13
CA VAL A 411 -12.47 -2.06 -13.14
C VAL A 411 -13.96 -1.86 -13.00
N ARG A 412 -14.46 -1.92 -11.77
CA ARG A 412 -15.87 -1.69 -11.42
C ARG A 412 -15.98 -0.60 -10.37
N MET A 413 -17.01 0.20 -10.46
CA MET A 413 -17.34 1.23 -9.47
C MET A 413 -18.54 0.78 -8.65
N LEU A 414 -18.45 0.90 -7.34
CA LEU A 414 -19.47 0.54 -6.36
C LEU A 414 -19.89 1.81 -5.59
N THR A 415 -21.19 2.06 -5.47
CA THR A 415 -21.69 3.27 -4.81
C THR A 415 -23.11 3.10 -4.27
N GLY A 416 -23.42 3.83 -3.20
CA GLY A 416 -24.77 3.99 -2.68
C GLY A 416 -25.64 5.00 -3.47
N ASP A 417 -25.05 5.73 -4.40
CA ASP A 417 -25.79 6.68 -5.22
C ASP A 417 -26.81 5.96 -6.13
N ASN A 418 -27.83 6.70 -6.54
CA ASN A 418 -28.76 6.22 -7.55
C ASN A 418 -28.03 5.95 -8.88
N ARG A 419 -28.58 5.04 -9.66
CA ARG A 419 -27.98 4.56 -10.92
C ARG A 419 -27.66 5.68 -11.92
N VAL A 420 -28.53 6.68 -12.05
CA VAL A 420 -28.34 7.77 -13.04
C VAL A 420 -27.12 8.62 -12.72
N THR A 421 -26.99 9.04 -11.46
CA THR A 421 -25.83 9.78 -10.96
C THR A 421 -24.53 8.96 -11.04
N ALA A 422 -24.60 7.67 -10.64
CA ALA A 422 -23.46 6.77 -10.69
C ALA A 422 -22.96 6.56 -12.13
N GLU A 423 -23.86 6.34 -13.09
CA GLU A 423 -23.49 6.19 -14.51
C GLU A 423 -22.95 7.51 -15.14
N ALA A 424 -23.43 8.67 -14.68
CA ALA A 424 -22.89 9.95 -15.12
C ALA A 424 -21.42 10.12 -14.70
N ILE A 425 -21.09 9.80 -13.44
CA ILE A 425 -19.72 9.83 -12.93
C ILE A 425 -18.86 8.77 -13.63
N ALA A 426 -19.37 7.55 -13.78
CA ALA A 426 -18.68 6.45 -14.45
C ALA A 426 -18.25 6.82 -15.88
N ARG A 427 -19.13 7.46 -16.65
CA ARG A 427 -18.81 7.94 -18.00
C ARG A 427 -17.64 8.95 -18.00
N ARG A 428 -17.58 9.86 -17.01
CA ARG A 428 -16.49 10.84 -16.89
C ARG A 428 -15.12 10.17 -16.67
N VAL A 429 -15.11 9.01 -15.99
CA VAL A 429 -13.86 8.25 -15.73
C VAL A 429 -13.65 7.11 -16.71
N GLY A 430 -14.46 7.02 -17.78
CA GLY A 430 -14.32 6.03 -18.85
C GLY A 430 -14.86 4.65 -18.53
N LEU A 431 -15.70 4.48 -17.49
CA LEU A 431 -16.43 3.25 -17.20
C LEU A 431 -17.76 3.20 -17.96
N ASN A 432 -18.23 2.00 -18.30
CA ASN A 432 -19.54 1.78 -18.91
C ASN A 432 -20.58 1.33 -17.86
N SER A 433 -21.89 1.36 -18.22
CA SER A 433 -22.98 1.03 -17.29
C SER A 433 -22.91 -0.38 -16.70
N LYS A 434 -22.29 -1.35 -17.39
CA LYS A 434 -22.10 -2.72 -16.86
C LYS A 434 -21.04 -2.80 -15.76
N GLN A 435 -20.18 -1.80 -15.67
CA GLN A 435 -19.12 -1.70 -14.68
C GLN A 435 -19.54 -0.88 -13.45
N VAL A 436 -20.81 -0.48 -13.37
CA VAL A 436 -21.38 0.30 -12.27
C VAL A 436 -22.32 -0.56 -11.44
N ILE A 437 -22.06 -0.63 -10.14
CA ILE A 437 -22.91 -1.26 -9.13
C ILE A 437 -23.44 -0.13 -8.26
N ALA A 438 -24.66 0.31 -8.54
CA ALA A 438 -25.31 1.46 -7.91
C ALA A 438 -26.38 1.01 -6.91
N ASP A 439 -26.94 1.95 -6.15
CA ASP A 439 -28.01 1.75 -5.16
C ASP A 439 -27.61 0.74 -4.05
N VAL A 440 -26.32 0.67 -3.68
CA VAL A 440 -25.78 -0.30 -2.72
C VAL A 440 -25.81 0.27 -1.31
N LEU A 441 -26.45 -0.42 -0.39
CA LEU A 441 -26.38 -0.06 1.04
C LEU A 441 -24.98 -0.37 1.60
N PRO A 442 -24.49 0.38 2.59
CA PRO A 442 -23.16 0.14 3.19
C PRO A 442 -22.97 -1.31 3.63
N ALA A 443 -23.99 -1.92 4.25
CA ALA A 443 -23.95 -3.33 4.71
C ALA A 443 -23.89 -4.36 3.57
N ASP A 444 -24.30 -3.97 2.35
CA ASP A 444 -24.34 -4.88 1.19
C ASP A 444 -23.07 -4.85 0.34
N LYS A 445 -22.15 -3.90 0.57
CA LYS A 445 -20.90 -3.78 -0.19
C LYS A 445 -20.07 -5.06 -0.15
N GLU A 446 -19.98 -5.70 1.02
CA GLU A 446 -19.28 -6.98 1.22
C GLU A 446 -19.88 -8.10 0.36
N ARG A 447 -21.21 -8.15 0.25
CA ARG A 447 -21.90 -9.14 -0.57
C ARG A 447 -21.52 -9.03 -2.06
N HIS A 448 -21.45 -7.83 -2.60
CA HIS A 448 -21.07 -7.64 -4.01
C HIS A 448 -19.60 -8.03 -4.28
N VAL A 449 -18.69 -7.79 -3.34
CA VAL A 449 -17.33 -8.30 -3.43
C VAL A 449 -17.31 -9.82 -3.47
N ARG A 450 -18.10 -10.49 -2.61
CA ARG A 450 -18.23 -11.95 -2.57
C ARG A 450 -18.77 -12.51 -3.88
N GLU A 451 -19.85 -11.92 -4.43
CA GLU A 451 -20.44 -12.32 -5.72
C GLU A 451 -19.40 -12.31 -6.85
N LEU A 452 -18.50 -11.31 -6.86
CA LEU A 452 -17.41 -11.22 -7.84
C LEU A 452 -16.33 -12.29 -7.62
N GLN A 453 -16.02 -12.62 -6.37
CA GLN A 453 -15.10 -13.71 -6.03
C GLN A 453 -15.68 -15.07 -6.42
N ASP A 454 -16.97 -15.30 -6.16
CA ASP A 454 -17.68 -16.54 -6.48
C ASP A 454 -17.76 -16.77 -8.01
N ALA A 455 -17.71 -15.70 -8.81
CA ALA A 455 -17.58 -15.78 -10.27
C ALA A 455 -16.17 -16.22 -10.73
N GLY A 456 -15.25 -16.54 -9.81
CA GLY A 456 -13.94 -17.13 -10.08
C GLY A 456 -12.79 -16.12 -10.28
N GLY A 457 -13.01 -14.84 -10.01
CA GLY A 457 -12.00 -13.79 -10.09
C GLY A 457 -11.34 -13.48 -8.74
N LYS A 458 -10.06 -13.11 -8.74
CA LYS A 458 -9.44 -12.46 -7.59
C LYS A 458 -9.77 -10.98 -7.58
N VAL A 459 -10.34 -10.51 -6.48
CA VAL A 459 -10.91 -9.17 -6.34
C VAL A 459 -10.08 -8.33 -5.38
N ALA A 460 -9.71 -7.14 -5.80
CA ALA A 460 -9.26 -6.08 -4.91
C ALA A 460 -10.37 -5.07 -4.67
N MET A 461 -10.59 -4.68 -3.43
CA MET A 461 -11.48 -3.56 -3.06
C MET A 461 -10.66 -2.35 -2.69
N VAL A 462 -11.04 -1.20 -3.21
CA VAL A 462 -10.39 0.10 -2.92
C VAL A 462 -11.41 1.04 -2.34
N GLY A 463 -11.14 1.57 -1.15
CA GLY A 463 -12.04 2.46 -0.42
C GLY A 463 -11.29 3.39 0.52
N ASP A 464 -12.02 4.28 1.21
CA ASP A 464 -11.45 5.21 2.21
C ASP A 464 -11.27 4.58 3.61
N GLY A 465 -11.82 3.38 3.82
CA GLY A 465 -11.67 2.59 5.05
C GLY A 465 -12.68 2.91 6.15
N ILE A 466 -13.47 3.97 6.07
CA ILE A 466 -14.43 4.35 7.12
C ILE A 466 -15.72 3.52 6.99
N ASN A 467 -16.32 3.53 5.80
CA ASN A 467 -17.58 2.83 5.53
C ASN A 467 -17.38 1.48 4.81
N ASP A 468 -16.16 1.21 4.34
CA ASP A 468 -15.84 0.10 3.46
C ASP A 468 -15.08 -1.03 4.16
N SER A 469 -14.76 -0.90 5.46
CA SER A 469 -13.97 -1.89 6.21
C SER A 469 -14.43 -3.33 6.03
N PRO A 470 -15.74 -3.67 6.06
CA PRO A 470 -16.19 -5.05 5.81
C PRO A 470 -15.91 -5.53 4.37
N ALA A 471 -16.05 -4.65 3.37
CA ALA A 471 -15.79 -4.98 1.98
C ALA A 471 -14.28 -5.09 1.69
N LEU A 472 -13.46 -4.22 2.31
CA LEU A 472 -11.99 -4.28 2.26
C LEU A 472 -11.48 -5.59 2.85
N ALA A 473 -11.95 -5.96 4.05
CA ALA A 473 -11.56 -7.21 4.73
C ALA A 473 -12.04 -8.47 3.98
N ARG A 474 -13.15 -8.38 3.23
CA ARG A 474 -13.69 -9.49 2.43
C ARG A 474 -12.91 -9.75 1.16
N ALA A 475 -12.39 -8.72 0.52
CA ALA A 475 -11.66 -8.83 -0.74
C ALA A 475 -10.42 -9.74 -0.62
N ASP A 476 -9.90 -10.25 -1.74
CA ASP A 476 -8.60 -10.95 -1.74
C ASP A 476 -7.45 -10.01 -1.38
N VAL A 477 -7.62 -8.72 -1.66
CA VAL A 477 -6.73 -7.64 -1.20
C VAL A 477 -7.57 -6.37 -0.99
N GLY A 478 -7.62 -5.88 0.23
CA GLY A 478 -8.20 -4.57 0.56
C GLY A 478 -7.15 -3.47 0.45
N LEU A 479 -7.46 -2.40 -0.30
CA LEU A 479 -6.59 -1.22 -0.40
C LEU A 479 -7.31 -0.01 0.19
N ALA A 480 -6.76 0.60 1.22
CA ALA A 480 -7.28 1.84 1.78
C ALA A 480 -6.54 3.04 1.18
N ILE A 481 -7.32 4.01 0.69
CA ILE A 481 -6.80 5.32 0.26
C ILE A 481 -7.03 6.32 1.40
N GLY A 482 -6.00 7.09 1.77
CA GLY A 482 -6.18 8.13 2.77
C GLY A 482 -4.91 8.90 3.06
N THR A 483 -5.08 10.13 3.57
CA THR A 483 -3.97 11.00 3.95
C THR A 483 -3.61 10.85 5.42
N GLY A 484 -2.34 10.58 5.72
CA GLY A 484 -1.67 10.86 7.00
C GLY A 484 -2.08 10.03 8.20
N ALA A 485 -2.98 10.53 9.03
CA ALA A 485 -3.16 10.06 10.41
C ALA A 485 -3.81 8.68 10.60
N ASP A 486 -4.48 8.14 9.58
CA ASP A 486 -5.25 6.89 9.67
C ASP A 486 -4.55 5.69 9.00
N ILE A 487 -3.23 5.61 9.13
CA ILE A 487 -2.40 4.51 8.58
C ILE A 487 -2.85 3.13 9.09
N ALA A 488 -3.50 3.09 10.24
CA ALA A 488 -4.01 1.86 10.86
C ALA A 488 -5.45 1.52 10.47
N LYS A 489 -5.93 1.92 9.27
CA LYS A 489 -7.30 1.60 8.84
C LYS A 489 -7.56 0.10 8.92
N GLU A 490 -8.53 -0.27 9.75
CA GLU A 490 -8.94 -1.66 9.96
C GLU A 490 -9.46 -2.25 8.64
N GLY A 491 -9.12 -3.51 8.37
CA GLY A 491 -9.61 -4.27 7.23
C GLY A 491 -8.85 -4.12 5.91
N ALA A 492 -7.88 -3.20 5.79
CA ALA A 492 -7.08 -3.07 4.58
C ALA A 492 -5.75 -3.85 4.68
N ASP A 493 -5.34 -4.50 3.59
CA ASP A 493 -4.07 -5.20 3.42
C ASP A 493 -2.95 -4.29 2.89
N VAL A 494 -3.35 -3.24 2.16
CA VAL A 494 -2.46 -2.24 1.57
C VAL A 494 -2.99 -0.85 1.91
N VAL A 495 -2.10 0.04 2.34
CA VAL A 495 -2.45 1.44 2.61
C VAL A 495 -1.75 2.33 1.58
N LEU A 496 -2.52 3.16 0.90
CA LEU A 496 -2.05 4.16 -0.04
C LEU A 496 -2.03 5.51 0.68
N MET A 497 -0.82 6.03 0.92
CA MET A 497 -0.60 7.25 1.70
C MET A 497 -1.08 8.51 0.99
N ARG A 498 -1.14 8.46 -0.33
CA ARG A 498 -1.68 9.54 -1.17
C ARG A 498 -3.14 9.29 -1.50
N SER A 499 -3.88 10.36 -1.65
CA SER A 499 -5.25 10.29 -2.14
C SER A 499 -5.31 10.15 -3.68
N ASP A 500 -4.33 9.44 -4.27
CA ASP A 500 -4.20 9.24 -5.72
C ASP A 500 -4.55 7.80 -6.12
N LEU A 501 -5.61 7.64 -6.91
CA LEU A 501 -6.05 6.33 -7.40
C LEU A 501 -5.01 5.66 -8.33
N MET A 502 -4.07 6.43 -8.91
CA MET A 502 -2.97 5.89 -9.71
C MET A 502 -2.07 4.95 -8.91
N ASP A 503 -1.99 5.12 -7.58
CA ASP A 503 -1.17 4.26 -6.72
C ASP A 503 -1.67 2.82 -6.65
N VAL A 504 -2.96 2.57 -6.92
CA VAL A 504 -3.48 1.21 -7.07
C VAL A 504 -2.81 0.50 -8.25
N ALA A 505 -2.69 1.18 -9.39
CA ALA A 505 -2.02 0.63 -10.57
C ALA A 505 -0.51 0.44 -10.32
N ARG A 506 0.14 1.41 -9.65
CA ARG A 506 1.55 1.33 -9.25
C ARG A 506 1.81 0.16 -8.28
N ALA A 507 0.90 -0.06 -7.32
CA ALA A 507 0.99 -1.17 -6.37
C ALA A 507 0.90 -2.53 -7.07
N ILE A 508 -0.03 -2.69 -8.02
CA ILE A 508 -0.15 -3.91 -8.83
C ILE A 508 1.10 -4.15 -9.67
N GLU A 509 1.66 -3.11 -10.32
CA GLU A 509 2.91 -3.25 -11.09
C GLU A 509 4.09 -3.65 -10.20
N LEU A 510 4.24 -3.02 -9.03
CA LEU A 510 5.31 -3.34 -8.07
C LEU A 510 5.18 -4.78 -7.57
N SER A 511 3.97 -5.21 -7.20
CA SER A 511 3.67 -6.59 -6.81
C SER A 511 4.08 -7.58 -7.91
N ARG A 512 3.65 -7.33 -9.16
CA ARG A 512 4.00 -8.16 -10.33
C ARG A 512 5.51 -8.21 -10.57
N ALA A 513 6.20 -7.08 -10.41
CA ALA A 513 7.66 -7.01 -10.56
C ALA A 513 8.39 -7.79 -9.47
N THR A 514 7.97 -7.65 -8.21
CA THR A 514 8.55 -8.36 -7.06
C THR A 514 8.40 -9.86 -7.21
N ILE A 515 7.20 -10.34 -7.53
CA ILE A 515 6.95 -11.77 -7.67
C ILE A 515 7.65 -12.35 -8.92
N ARG A 516 7.77 -11.57 -10.00
CA ARG A 516 8.58 -11.98 -11.16
C ARG A 516 10.05 -12.15 -10.77
N ASN A 517 10.58 -11.23 -9.99
CA ASN A 517 11.95 -11.30 -9.47
C ASN A 517 12.16 -12.57 -8.62
N ILE A 518 11.25 -12.84 -7.66
CA ILE A 518 11.29 -14.06 -6.85
C ILE A 518 11.28 -15.32 -7.74
N LYS A 519 10.40 -15.38 -8.73
CA LYS A 519 10.33 -16.53 -9.64
C LYS A 519 11.62 -16.72 -10.45
N GLN A 520 12.26 -15.64 -10.87
CA GLN A 520 13.56 -15.70 -11.54
C GLN A 520 14.63 -16.26 -10.60
N ASP A 521 14.68 -15.79 -9.37
CA ASP A 521 15.65 -16.25 -8.39
C ASP A 521 15.45 -17.73 -8.03
N LEU A 522 14.19 -18.15 -7.83
CA LEU A 522 13.87 -19.56 -7.58
C LEU A 522 14.22 -20.46 -8.77
N PHE A 523 13.96 -20.01 -9.99
CA PHE A 523 14.33 -20.74 -11.21
C PHE A 523 15.84 -20.92 -11.29
N TRP A 524 16.64 -19.87 -11.15
CA TRP A 524 18.09 -19.96 -11.23
C TRP A 524 18.67 -20.75 -10.08
N ALA A 525 18.12 -20.62 -8.86
CA ALA A 525 18.55 -21.40 -7.69
C ALA A 525 18.37 -22.92 -7.87
N LEU A 526 17.36 -23.35 -8.61
CA LEU A 526 17.14 -24.78 -8.89
C LEU A 526 17.87 -25.25 -10.16
N PHE A 527 17.96 -24.39 -11.16
CA PHE A 527 18.53 -24.71 -12.47
C PHE A 527 20.02 -25.08 -12.38
N TYR A 528 20.82 -24.26 -11.66
CA TYR A 528 22.24 -24.59 -11.52
C TYR A 528 22.49 -25.85 -10.70
N ASN A 529 21.65 -26.15 -9.70
CA ASN A 529 21.71 -27.41 -8.96
C ASN A 529 21.36 -28.60 -9.87
N GLY A 530 20.34 -28.43 -10.74
CA GLY A 530 19.96 -29.45 -11.73
C GLY A 530 21.08 -29.84 -12.70
N ILE A 531 21.96 -28.90 -13.04
CA ILE A 531 23.16 -29.16 -13.86
C ILE A 531 24.34 -29.64 -12.99
N GLY A 532 24.52 -29.01 -11.85
CA GLY A 532 25.67 -29.25 -10.97
C GLY A 532 25.68 -30.66 -10.33
N ILE A 533 24.51 -31.19 -9.96
CA ILE A 533 24.39 -32.51 -9.33
C ILE A 533 24.88 -33.61 -10.26
N PRO A 534 24.44 -33.74 -11.54
CA PRO A 534 24.99 -34.75 -12.46
C PRO A 534 26.50 -34.59 -12.71
N LEU A 535 26.99 -33.34 -12.79
CA LEU A 535 28.43 -33.08 -12.93
C LEU A 535 29.22 -33.57 -11.70
N ALA A 536 28.73 -33.25 -10.49
CA ALA A 536 29.35 -33.66 -9.23
C ALA A 536 29.28 -35.18 -9.02
N ALA A 537 28.18 -35.81 -9.44
CA ALA A 537 28.02 -37.26 -9.41
C ALA A 537 28.95 -37.98 -10.38
N GLY A 538 29.60 -37.26 -11.31
CA GLY A 538 30.53 -37.84 -12.28
C GLY A 538 29.87 -38.54 -13.47
N VAL A 539 28.61 -38.16 -13.82
CA VAL A 539 27.89 -38.75 -14.95
C VAL A 539 28.67 -38.57 -16.27
N PHE A 540 29.41 -37.47 -16.42
CA PHE A 540 30.22 -37.18 -17.60
C PHE A 540 31.67 -37.66 -17.50
N PHE A 541 32.09 -38.24 -16.35
CA PHE A 541 33.46 -38.71 -16.14
C PHE A 541 33.93 -39.70 -17.21
N PRO A 542 33.12 -40.67 -17.66
CA PRO A 542 33.54 -41.61 -18.69
C PRO A 542 33.89 -40.97 -20.05
N LEU A 543 33.32 -39.79 -20.32
CA LEU A 543 33.53 -39.04 -21.56
C LEU A 543 34.66 -38.02 -21.45
N THR A 544 34.82 -37.40 -20.30
CA THR A 544 35.70 -36.22 -20.12
C THR A 544 36.94 -36.52 -19.29
N GLY A 545 36.92 -37.57 -18.46
CA GLY A 545 37.93 -37.83 -17.45
C GLY A 545 37.98 -36.80 -16.32
N TRP A 546 37.00 -35.85 -16.29
CA TRP A 546 36.99 -34.75 -15.33
C TRP A 546 35.95 -34.97 -14.22
N GLN A 547 36.36 -34.71 -12.99
CA GLN A 547 35.56 -34.83 -11.78
C GLN A 547 35.43 -33.44 -11.10
N LEU A 548 34.25 -33.09 -10.71
CA LEU A 548 34.01 -31.82 -10.01
C LEU A 548 34.52 -31.88 -8.56
N SER A 549 35.50 -31.05 -8.25
CA SER A 549 35.95 -30.91 -6.86
C SER A 549 34.88 -30.24 -5.98
N PRO A 550 34.68 -30.70 -4.73
CA PRO A 550 33.79 -30.06 -3.75
C PRO A 550 34.06 -28.56 -3.55
N MET A 551 35.31 -28.12 -3.71
CA MET A 551 35.67 -26.71 -3.63
C MET A 551 34.99 -25.86 -4.70
N PHE A 552 34.94 -26.34 -5.95
CA PHE A 552 34.21 -25.64 -7.02
C PHE A 552 32.72 -25.61 -6.72
N GLY A 553 32.15 -26.65 -6.13
CA GLY A 553 30.77 -26.69 -5.66
C GLY A 553 30.49 -25.60 -4.61
N ALA A 554 31.38 -25.46 -3.61
CA ALA A 554 31.27 -24.44 -2.57
C ALA A 554 31.40 -23.02 -3.12
N ALA A 555 32.30 -22.78 -4.07
CA ALA A 555 32.45 -21.50 -4.72
C ALA A 555 31.21 -21.13 -5.55
N ALA A 556 30.67 -22.07 -6.35
CA ALA A 556 29.45 -21.88 -7.14
C ALA A 556 28.23 -21.57 -6.24
N MET A 557 28.09 -22.26 -5.12
CA MET A 557 27.04 -22.02 -4.12
C MET A 557 27.12 -20.62 -3.53
N SER A 558 28.33 -20.16 -3.17
CA SER A 558 28.54 -18.81 -2.62
C SER A 558 28.19 -17.72 -3.66
N LEU A 559 28.58 -17.92 -4.91
CA LEU A 559 28.27 -17.01 -6.02
C LEU A 559 26.77 -16.95 -6.31
N SER A 560 26.07 -18.09 -6.23
CA SER A 560 24.62 -18.16 -6.43
C SER A 560 23.87 -17.26 -5.44
N SER A 561 24.22 -17.25 -4.16
CA SER A 561 23.62 -16.39 -3.15
C SER A 561 23.83 -14.89 -3.48
N VAL A 562 25.02 -14.52 -3.96
CA VAL A 562 25.32 -13.15 -4.39
C VAL A 562 24.46 -12.77 -5.61
N CYS A 563 24.28 -13.66 -6.58
CA CYS A 563 23.44 -13.42 -7.74
C CYS A 563 21.98 -13.17 -7.37
N VAL A 564 21.40 -13.99 -6.47
CA VAL A 564 20.03 -13.82 -5.98
C VAL A 564 19.83 -12.46 -5.31
N VAL A 565 20.72 -12.09 -4.40
CA VAL A 565 20.62 -10.78 -3.72
C VAL A 565 20.80 -9.63 -4.71
N SER A 566 21.74 -9.74 -5.64
CA SER A 566 21.96 -8.72 -6.68
C SER A 566 20.73 -8.54 -7.59
N ASN A 567 20.05 -9.64 -7.94
CA ASN A 567 18.82 -9.57 -8.71
C ASN A 567 17.68 -8.92 -7.91
N ALA A 568 17.52 -9.27 -6.63
CA ALA A 568 16.53 -8.65 -5.76
C ALA A 568 16.77 -7.12 -5.60
N LEU A 569 18.03 -6.70 -5.47
CA LEU A 569 18.39 -5.27 -5.38
C LEU A 569 18.01 -4.45 -6.63
N ARG A 570 17.79 -5.08 -7.78
CA ARG A 570 17.26 -4.39 -8.97
C ARG A 570 15.89 -3.77 -8.75
N LEU A 571 15.12 -4.31 -7.80
CA LEU A 571 13.82 -3.73 -7.43
C LEU A 571 13.93 -2.32 -6.84
N ARG A 572 15.08 -1.92 -6.28
CA ARG A 572 15.31 -0.54 -5.84
C ARG A 572 15.19 0.48 -6.97
N THR A 573 15.56 0.07 -8.17
CA THR A 573 15.49 0.93 -9.36
C THR A 573 14.17 0.79 -10.10
N PHE A 574 13.18 0.11 -9.50
CA PHE A 574 11.87 -0.04 -10.10
C PHE A 574 11.22 1.33 -10.34
N LYS A 575 10.71 1.52 -11.54
CA LYS A 575 9.91 2.68 -11.94
C LYS A 575 8.62 2.17 -12.58
N PRO A 576 7.45 2.61 -12.09
CA PRO A 576 6.17 2.23 -12.69
C PRO A 576 6.11 2.69 -14.16
N LYS A 577 5.57 1.84 -15.02
CA LYS A 577 5.38 2.15 -16.44
C LYS A 577 4.09 2.92 -16.68
N VAL A 578 3.07 2.66 -15.83
CA VAL A 578 1.76 3.32 -15.93
C VAL A 578 1.80 4.81 -15.57
N ALA A 579 2.92 5.32 -15.04
CA ALA A 579 3.10 6.73 -14.72
C ALA A 579 3.61 7.58 -15.92
N LYS A 580 3.79 6.96 -17.08
CA LYS A 580 4.10 7.62 -18.34
C LYS A 580 2.83 7.72 -19.17
#